data_ed700d4594054d6f245805ec872fe4c3
#
_entry.id   ed700d4594054d6f245805ec872fe4c3
#
_cell.length_a   1.000
_cell.length_b   1.000
_cell.length_c   1.000
_cell.angle_alpha   90.00
_cell.angle_beta   90.00
_cell.angle_gamma   90.00
#
_symmetry.space_group_name_H-M   'P 1'
#
loop_
_entity.id
_entity.type
_entity.pdbx_description
1 polymer ?
#
loop_
_entity_poly.entity_id
_entity_poly.type
_entity_poly.pdbx_seq_one_letter_code
_entity_poly.pdbx_strand_id
1 'polypeptide(L)'
;NQILFAMKENHPYEEVAYQLITLENDNQYTGLGRYGNLEQEMDELDFLRFIKQKFNIDIIRHSSLNNKKIRTIGVLGGSGASGIKAAMSAKCDAYITGDVKYHDFFFAEGKMLICDIGHFESEQFVVQQLFEILSEKFTTFAIAKTTQKTNPVNYFL
;
A
#
# COMPACT_ATOMS: atom_id res chain seq x y z
N ASN A 1 15.72 10.15 18.60
CA ASN A 1 16.89 10.06 19.48
C ASN A 1 18.09 10.85 18.94
N GLN A 2 18.43 10.81 17.63
CA GLN A 2 19.58 11.54 17.06
C GLN A 2 19.45 13.07 17.19
N ILE A 3 18.25 13.63 16.98
CA ILE A 3 17.98 15.06 17.12
C ILE A 3 18.19 15.52 18.57
N LEU A 4 17.68 14.75 19.54
CA LEU A 4 17.86 15.05 20.95
C LEU A 4 19.33 14.96 21.37
N PHE A 5 20.06 13.99 20.86
CA PHE A 5 21.49 13.88 21.09
C PHE A 5 22.23 15.10 20.54
N ALA A 6 21.99 15.44 19.27
CA ALA A 6 22.61 16.60 18.65
C ALA A 6 22.27 17.93 19.38
N MET A 7 21.03 18.06 19.86
CA MET A 7 20.62 19.21 20.67
C MET A 7 21.44 19.30 21.97
N LYS A 8 21.58 18.20 22.70
CA LYS A 8 22.32 18.16 23.97
C LYS A 8 23.82 18.45 23.77
N GLU A 9 24.42 17.85 22.76
CA GLU A 9 25.86 18.06 22.43
C GLU A 9 26.20 19.49 22.03
N ASN A 10 25.26 20.23 21.45
CA ASN A 10 25.48 21.59 20.98
C ASN A 10 24.86 22.66 21.89
N HIS A 11 24.26 22.26 23.01
CA HIS A 11 23.66 23.23 23.94
C HIS A 11 24.68 23.79 24.91
N PRO A 12 24.63 25.11 25.22
CA PRO A 12 25.62 25.76 26.12
C PRO A 12 25.49 25.33 27.59
N TYR A 13 24.36 24.69 28.00
CA TYR A 13 24.19 24.24 29.38
C TYR A 13 24.42 22.72 29.48
N GLU A 14 25.06 22.28 30.52
CA GLU A 14 25.31 20.87 30.81
C GLU A 14 23.97 20.09 31.03
N GLU A 15 23.01 20.71 31.70
CA GLU A 15 21.64 20.19 31.88
C GLU A 15 20.66 20.98 31.03
N VAL A 16 20.17 20.34 29.96
CA VAL A 16 19.24 20.97 29.03
C VAL A 16 17.80 20.70 29.47
N ALA A 17 17.06 21.76 29.80
CA ALA A 17 15.61 21.65 30.03
C ALA A 17 14.87 21.52 28.69
N TYR A 18 14.15 20.42 28.48
CA TYR A 18 13.33 20.23 27.28
C TYR A 18 12.08 19.40 27.60
N GLN A 19 11.10 19.49 26.72
CA GLN A 19 9.89 18.67 26.76
C GLN A 19 9.66 18.00 25.42
N LEU A 20 9.21 16.74 25.43
CA LEU A 20 8.74 16.02 24.26
C LEU A 20 7.21 15.98 24.30
N ILE A 21 6.60 16.59 23.30
CA ILE A 21 5.14 16.59 23.15
C ILE A 21 4.79 15.77 21.92
N THR A 22 3.93 14.77 22.12
CA THR A 22 3.38 14.01 20.99
C THR A 22 2.31 14.87 20.31
N LEU A 23 2.43 15.01 19.00
CA LEU A 23 1.40 15.67 18.21
C LEU A 23 0.33 14.65 17.83
N GLU A 24 -0.93 15.01 17.95
CA GLU A 24 -2.07 14.17 17.53
C GLU A 24 -2.30 14.18 16.00
N ASN A 25 -1.74 15.15 15.31
CA ASN A 25 -1.85 15.21 13.86
C ASN A 25 -1.04 14.09 13.19
N ASP A 26 -1.69 13.39 12.27
CA ASP A 26 -1.07 12.31 11.49
C ASP A 26 0.08 12.83 10.62
N ASN A 27 1.14 12.02 10.53
CA ASN A 27 2.20 12.29 9.58
C ASN A 27 1.73 11.91 8.17
N GLN A 28 1.44 12.92 7.35
CA GLN A 28 0.94 12.75 5.99
C GLN A 28 1.94 12.07 5.02
N TYR A 29 3.22 11.99 5.39
CA TYR A 29 4.27 11.41 4.55
C TYR A 29 4.55 9.93 4.83
N THR A 30 4.02 9.39 5.94
CA THR A 30 4.18 7.99 6.32
C THR A 30 2.82 7.34 6.56
N GLY A 31 2.66 6.11 6.08
CA GLY A 31 1.43 5.34 6.26
C GLY A 31 1.59 3.94 5.66
N LEU A 32 0.67 3.05 6.01
CA LEU A 32 0.65 1.67 5.52
C LEU A 32 0.34 1.57 4.03
N GLY A 33 -0.47 2.50 3.52
CA GLY A 33 -0.87 2.55 2.13
C GLY A 33 -0.47 3.85 1.44
N ARG A 34 -0.82 3.95 0.18
CA ARG A 34 -0.64 5.15 -0.64
C ARG A 34 -1.91 5.39 -1.45
N TYR A 35 -2.16 6.64 -1.80
CA TYR A 35 -3.16 6.98 -2.80
C TYR A 35 -2.59 8.02 -3.78
N GLY A 36 -3.16 8.05 -4.97
CA GLY A 36 -2.73 8.94 -6.03
C GLY A 36 -3.66 8.88 -7.23
N ASN A 37 -3.36 9.68 -8.24
CA ASN A 37 -4.16 9.77 -9.45
C ASN A 37 -3.51 9.00 -10.60
N LEU A 38 -4.34 8.33 -11.38
CA LEU A 38 -3.94 7.84 -12.70
C LEU A 38 -3.70 9.04 -13.64
N GLU A 39 -2.77 8.88 -14.56
CA GLU A 39 -2.50 9.91 -15.60
C GLU A 39 -3.75 10.19 -16.43
N GLN A 40 -4.49 9.14 -16.76
CA GLN A 40 -5.75 9.19 -17.47
C GLN A 40 -6.81 8.39 -16.71
N GLU A 41 -8.02 8.95 -16.63
CA GLU A 41 -9.16 8.22 -16.08
C GLU A 41 -9.60 7.09 -17.03
N MET A 42 -10.12 6.02 -16.45
CA MET A 42 -10.63 4.88 -17.22
C MET A 42 -11.92 4.33 -16.64
N ASP A 43 -12.64 3.56 -17.44
CA ASP A 43 -13.84 2.86 -16.96
C ASP A 43 -13.46 1.75 -15.97
N GLU A 44 -14.37 1.39 -15.06
CA GLU A 44 -14.12 0.37 -14.03
C GLU A 44 -13.67 -0.96 -14.62
N LEU A 45 -14.26 -1.42 -15.73
CA LEU A 45 -13.86 -2.67 -16.38
C LEU A 45 -12.44 -2.59 -16.98
N ASP A 46 -12.10 -1.45 -17.56
CA ASP A 46 -10.76 -1.24 -18.11
C ASP A 46 -9.74 -1.12 -16.97
N PHE A 47 -10.13 -0.51 -15.86
CA PHE A 47 -9.31 -0.48 -14.64
C PHE A 47 -9.06 -1.90 -14.10
N LEU A 48 -10.07 -2.76 -14.02
CA LEU A 48 -9.90 -4.14 -13.60
C LEU A 48 -8.96 -4.91 -14.53
N ARG A 49 -9.05 -4.71 -15.85
CA ARG A 49 -8.11 -5.29 -16.83
C ARG A 49 -6.70 -4.74 -16.63
N PHE A 50 -6.57 -3.44 -16.40
CA PHE A 50 -5.30 -2.78 -16.15
C PHE A 50 -4.60 -3.33 -14.91
N ILE A 51 -5.29 -3.42 -13.75
CA ILE A 51 -4.68 -3.97 -12.53
C ILE A 51 -4.38 -5.47 -12.69
N LYS A 52 -5.24 -6.23 -13.34
CA LYS A 52 -4.99 -7.64 -13.65
C LYS A 52 -3.67 -7.83 -14.41
N GLN A 53 -3.41 -7.02 -15.42
CA GLN A 53 -2.18 -7.03 -16.19
C GLN A 53 -0.98 -6.52 -15.38
N LYS A 54 -1.13 -5.41 -14.64
CA LYS A 54 -0.03 -4.81 -13.86
C LYS A 54 0.46 -5.69 -12.73
N PHE A 55 -0.45 -6.39 -12.05
CA PHE A 55 -0.11 -7.31 -10.97
C PHE A 55 0.17 -8.75 -11.46
N ASN A 56 -0.04 -9.02 -12.75
CA ASN A 56 0.11 -10.34 -13.35
C ASN A 56 -0.70 -11.41 -12.59
N ILE A 57 -2.00 -11.17 -12.47
CA ILE A 57 -2.95 -12.01 -11.72
C ILE A 57 -4.09 -12.48 -12.60
N ASP A 58 -4.69 -13.63 -12.23
CA ASP A 58 -5.79 -14.21 -12.99
C ASP A 58 -7.17 -13.84 -12.45
N ILE A 59 -7.26 -13.57 -11.15
CA ILE A 59 -8.53 -13.34 -10.45
C ILE A 59 -8.47 -12.05 -9.65
N ILE A 60 -9.57 -11.31 -9.69
CA ILE A 60 -9.83 -10.16 -8.83
C ILE A 60 -11.23 -10.33 -8.24
N ARG A 61 -11.34 -10.31 -6.91
CA ARG A 61 -12.63 -10.16 -6.23
C ARG A 61 -12.92 -8.67 -6.11
N HIS A 62 -14.11 -8.23 -6.48
CA HIS A 62 -14.42 -6.81 -6.42
C HIS A 62 -15.84 -6.53 -5.92
N SER A 63 -16.07 -5.34 -5.38
CA SER A 63 -17.39 -4.83 -5.07
C SER A 63 -18.20 -4.56 -6.35
N SER A 64 -19.49 -4.29 -6.21
CA SER A 64 -20.33 -3.95 -7.36
C SER A 64 -19.74 -2.80 -8.18
N LEU A 65 -19.86 -2.88 -9.49
CA LEU A 65 -19.54 -1.79 -10.42
C LEU A 65 -20.59 -0.70 -10.31
N ASN A 66 -20.16 0.53 -10.38
CA ASN A 66 -21.00 1.72 -10.20
C ASN A 66 -21.13 2.56 -11.47
N ASN A 67 -20.57 2.08 -12.59
CA ASN A 67 -20.49 2.80 -13.88
C ASN A 67 -19.82 4.18 -13.75
N LYS A 68 -18.75 4.23 -12.96
CA LYS A 68 -17.97 5.45 -12.72
C LYS A 68 -16.61 5.37 -13.41
N LYS A 69 -16.02 6.53 -13.59
CA LYS A 69 -14.61 6.62 -13.99
C LYS A 69 -13.72 6.48 -12.77
N ILE A 70 -12.59 5.80 -12.96
CA ILE A 70 -11.54 5.63 -11.96
C ILE A 70 -10.39 6.55 -12.29
N ARG A 71 -10.07 7.45 -11.38
CA ARG A 71 -8.92 8.35 -11.46
C ARG A 71 -8.06 8.29 -10.20
N THR A 72 -8.68 8.44 -9.03
CA THR A 72 -7.98 8.39 -7.74
C THR A 72 -8.01 6.98 -7.20
N ILE A 73 -6.85 6.39 -6.99
CA ILE A 73 -6.72 5.02 -6.49
C ILE A 73 -5.97 5.00 -5.16
N GLY A 74 -6.43 4.15 -4.25
CA GLY A 74 -5.72 3.80 -3.03
C GLY A 74 -5.14 2.38 -3.15
N VAL A 75 -3.97 2.15 -2.57
CA VAL A 75 -3.31 0.84 -2.55
C VAL A 75 -2.78 0.54 -1.16
N LEU A 76 -3.06 -0.66 -0.65
CA LEU A 76 -2.47 -1.22 0.56
C LEU A 76 -2.20 -2.70 0.32
N GLY A 77 -0.94 -3.12 0.32
CA GLY A 77 -0.55 -4.53 0.17
C GLY A 77 -0.97 -5.38 1.37
N GLY A 78 -1.10 -6.69 1.13
CA GLY A 78 -1.51 -7.66 2.14
C GLY A 78 -2.95 -7.46 2.62
N SER A 79 -3.20 -7.73 3.89
CA SER A 79 -4.53 -7.64 4.52
C SER A 79 -4.91 -6.18 4.83
N GLY A 80 -5.49 -5.49 3.87
CA GLY A 80 -5.74 -4.05 3.93
C GLY A 80 -7.19 -3.63 4.17
N ALA A 81 -8.09 -4.50 4.64
CA ALA A 81 -9.48 -4.12 4.91
C ALA A 81 -9.61 -2.91 5.88
N SER A 82 -8.66 -2.76 6.81
CA SER A 82 -8.59 -1.60 7.73
C SER A 82 -8.39 -0.26 7.01
N GLY A 83 -7.80 -0.25 5.82
CA GLY A 83 -7.55 0.94 5.01
C GLY A 83 -8.77 1.43 4.21
N ILE A 84 -9.84 0.66 4.10
CA ILE A 84 -11.03 1.00 3.28
C ILE A 84 -11.60 2.36 3.67
N LYS A 85 -11.79 2.61 4.97
CA LYS A 85 -12.34 3.89 5.46
C LYS A 85 -11.42 5.07 5.16
N ALA A 86 -10.10 4.88 5.27
CA ALA A 86 -9.12 5.90 4.95
C ALA A 86 -9.13 6.23 3.44
N ALA A 87 -9.19 5.20 2.57
CA ALA A 87 -9.32 5.37 1.13
C ALA A 87 -10.60 6.13 0.75
N MET A 88 -11.72 5.81 1.39
CA MET A 88 -12.99 6.54 1.21
C MET A 88 -12.88 8.00 1.65
N SER A 89 -12.25 8.28 2.79
CA SER A 89 -12.02 9.64 3.29
C SER A 89 -11.12 10.44 2.34
N ALA A 90 -10.14 9.78 1.72
CA ALA A 90 -9.28 10.35 0.67
C ALA A 90 -9.99 10.48 -0.69
N LYS A 91 -11.28 10.12 -0.77
CA LYS A 91 -12.10 10.16 -2.00
C LYS A 91 -11.52 9.33 -3.15
N CYS A 92 -10.93 8.17 -2.83
CA CYS A 92 -10.50 7.24 -3.86
C CYS A 92 -11.70 6.69 -4.64
N ASP A 93 -11.57 6.58 -5.95
CA ASP A 93 -12.55 5.94 -6.82
C ASP A 93 -12.42 4.42 -6.76
N ALA A 94 -11.18 3.92 -6.56
CA ALA A 94 -10.89 2.51 -6.38
C ALA A 94 -9.88 2.29 -5.24
N TYR A 95 -9.95 1.11 -4.62
CA TYR A 95 -9.03 0.67 -3.58
C TYR A 95 -8.55 -0.76 -3.85
N ILE A 96 -7.24 -0.93 -3.96
CA ILE A 96 -6.58 -2.21 -4.26
C ILE A 96 -5.94 -2.75 -2.99
N THR A 97 -6.25 -4.00 -2.63
CA THR A 97 -5.71 -4.66 -1.43
C THR A 97 -5.85 -6.18 -1.53
N GLY A 98 -5.58 -6.91 -0.46
CA GLY A 98 -5.84 -8.34 -0.31
C GLY A 98 -6.67 -8.66 0.93
N ASP A 99 -7.08 -9.91 1.07
CA ASP A 99 -7.78 -10.49 2.23
C ASP A 99 -9.05 -9.74 2.64
N VAL A 100 -9.82 -9.22 1.71
CA VAL A 100 -11.08 -8.56 2.00
C VAL A 100 -12.15 -9.60 2.34
N LYS A 101 -12.72 -9.51 3.54
CA LYS A 101 -13.81 -10.39 3.97
C LYS A 101 -15.12 -10.00 3.31
N TYR A 102 -16.07 -10.95 3.26
CA TYR A 102 -17.39 -10.74 2.68
C TYR A 102 -18.06 -9.44 3.14
N HIS A 103 -18.05 -9.18 4.45
CA HIS A 103 -18.71 -8.01 5.01
C HIS A 103 -17.98 -6.69 4.71
N ASP A 104 -16.67 -6.73 4.45
CA ASP A 104 -15.87 -5.53 4.18
C ASP A 104 -16.20 -4.92 2.80
N PHE A 105 -16.68 -5.73 1.85
CA PHE A 105 -17.12 -5.23 0.54
C PHE A 105 -18.33 -4.29 0.63
N PHE A 106 -19.15 -4.42 1.67
CA PHE A 106 -20.30 -3.51 1.87
C PHE A 106 -19.86 -2.08 2.19
N PHE A 107 -18.66 -1.86 2.73
CA PHE A 107 -18.13 -0.53 2.96
C PHE A 107 -17.90 0.28 1.68
N ALA A 108 -17.88 -0.36 0.51
CA ALA A 108 -17.85 0.34 -0.76
C ALA A 108 -19.02 1.33 -0.94
N GLU A 109 -20.19 1.00 -0.40
CA GLU A 109 -21.42 1.81 -0.41
C GLU A 109 -21.80 2.37 -1.79
N GLY A 110 -21.40 1.70 -2.89
CA GLY A 110 -21.56 2.24 -4.23
C GLY A 110 -20.75 3.52 -4.52
N LYS A 111 -19.78 3.87 -3.67
CA LYS A 111 -18.97 5.09 -3.79
C LYS A 111 -17.57 4.81 -4.32
N MET A 112 -17.00 3.67 -3.98
CA MET A 112 -15.63 3.27 -4.33
C MET A 112 -15.63 1.83 -4.81
N LEU A 113 -14.80 1.49 -5.79
CA LEU A 113 -14.57 0.14 -6.24
C LEU A 113 -13.51 -0.52 -5.34
N ILE A 114 -13.88 -1.52 -4.54
CA ILE A 114 -12.93 -2.32 -3.76
C ILE A 114 -12.46 -3.48 -4.64
N CYS A 115 -11.14 -3.64 -4.78
CA CYS A 115 -10.49 -4.70 -5.54
C CYS A 115 -9.59 -5.52 -4.61
N ASP A 116 -9.99 -6.75 -4.34
CA ASP A 116 -9.16 -7.73 -3.65
C ASP A 116 -8.42 -8.57 -4.68
N ILE A 117 -7.11 -8.36 -4.74
CA ILE A 117 -6.22 -9.00 -5.71
C ILE A 117 -5.44 -10.18 -5.11
N GLY A 118 -5.69 -10.50 -3.84
CA GLY A 118 -4.95 -11.51 -3.09
C GLY A 118 -3.81 -10.93 -2.26
N HIS A 119 -3.50 -11.59 -1.14
CA HIS A 119 -2.46 -11.16 -0.22
C HIS A 119 -1.07 -11.22 -0.88
N PHE A 120 -0.68 -12.44 -1.28
CA PHE A 120 0.61 -12.67 -1.92
C PHE A 120 0.76 -11.83 -3.20
N GLU A 121 -0.29 -11.76 -4.00
CA GLU A 121 -0.31 -11.07 -5.27
C GLU A 121 -0.09 -9.56 -5.12
N SER A 122 -0.54 -8.98 -4.02
CA SER A 122 -0.32 -7.56 -3.70
C SER A 122 1.08 -7.26 -3.17
N GLU A 123 1.79 -8.26 -2.60
CA GLU A 123 3.10 -8.11 -1.96
C GLU A 123 4.26 -8.75 -2.74
N GLN A 124 3.99 -9.53 -3.79
CA GLN A 124 5.00 -10.31 -4.51
C GLN A 124 6.21 -9.50 -5.03
N PHE A 125 6.05 -8.20 -5.19
CA PHE A 125 7.09 -7.32 -5.74
C PHE A 125 8.15 -6.92 -4.71
N VAL A 126 7.89 -7.12 -3.41
CA VAL A 126 8.80 -6.69 -2.33
C VAL A 126 10.16 -7.38 -2.41
N VAL A 127 10.20 -8.64 -2.81
CA VAL A 127 11.45 -9.41 -2.93
C VAL A 127 12.36 -8.82 -3.99
N GLN A 128 11.79 -8.40 -5.12
CA GLN A 128 12.54 -7.76 -6.19
C GLN A 128 13.04 -6.38 -5.74
N GLN A 129 12.20 -5.59 -5.13
CA GLN A 129 12.56 -4.26 -4.65
C GLN A 129 13.66 -4.31 -3.58
N LEU A 130 13.56 -5.25 -2.63
CA LEU A 130 14.62 -5.45 -1.63
C LEU A 130 15.93 -5.88 -2.26
N PHE A 131 15.88 -6.78 -3.24
CA PHE A 131 17.06 -7.20 -3.99
C PHE A 131 17.76 -6.02 -4.67
N GLU A 132 17.01 -5.13 -5.32
CA GLU A 132 17.54 -3.93 -5.99
C GLU A 132 18.17 -2.97 -4.99
N ILE A 133 17.47 -2.63 -3.91
CA ILE A 133 17.96 -1.73 -2.86
C ILE A 133 19.23 -2.27 -2.21
N LEU A 134 19.25 -3.57 -1.89
CA LEU A 134 20.40 -4.19 -1.25
C LEU A 134 21.59 -4.29 -2.20
N SER A 135 21.34 -4.60 -3.47
CA SER A 135 22.39 -4.69 -4.49
C SER A 135 23.05 -3.33 -4.75
N GLU A 136 22.28 -2.26 -4.75
CA GLU A 136 22.80 -0.91 -4.86
C GLU A 136 23.62 -0.51 -3.63
N LYS A 137 23.13 -0.85 -2.43
CA LYS A 137 23.76 -0.47 -1.18
C LYS A 137 25.03 -1.27 -0.85
N PHE A 138 25.05 -2.56 -1.20
CA PHE A 138 26.13 -3.51 -0.86
C PHE A 138 26.80 -4.08 -2.10
N THR A 139 27.60 -3.26 -2.75
CA THR A 139 28.28 -3.59 -4.02
C THR A 139 29.34 -4.68 -3.91
N THR A 140 29.81 -4.97 -2.71
CA THR A 140 30.86 -5.98 -2.44
C THR A 140 30.30 -7.35 -2.04
N PHE A 141 28.97 -7.48 -1.88
CA PHE A 141 28.31 -8.73 -1.54
C PHE A 141 27.57 -9.31 -2.74
N ALA A 142 27.67 -10.62 -2.91
CA ALA A 142 26.81 -11.33 -3.83
C ALA A 142 25.43 -11.53 -3.20
N ILE A 143 24.46 -10.75 -3.63
CA ILE A 143 23.08 -10.85 -3.16
C ILE A 143 22.33 -11.80 -4.09
N ALA A 144 21.64 -12.79 -3.52
CA ALA A 144 20.84 -13.74 -4.26
C ALA A 144 19.36 -13.64 -3.84
N LYS A 145 18.49 -13.76 -4.83
CA LYS A 145 17.03 -13.81 -4.64
C LYS A 145 16.57 -15.27 -4.71
N THR A 146 15.72 -15.68 -3.76
CA THR A 146 15.09 -17.01 -3.81
C THR A 146 14.19 -17.14 -5.05
N THR A 147 14.17 -18.32 -5.64
CA THR A 147 13.24 -18.71 -6.72
C THR A 147 12.04 -19.51 -6.19
N GLN A 148 12.00 -19.78 -4.89
CA GLN A 148 10.91 -20.53 -4.28
C GLN A 148 9.61 -19.71 -4.30
N LYS A 149 8.54 -20.31 -4.82
CA LYS A 149 7.21 -19.75 -4.77
C LYS A 149 6.59 -20.08 -3.40
N THR A 150 6.33 -19.05 -2.60
CA THR A 150 5.81 -19.20 -1.23
C THR A 150 4.32 -18.98 -1.10
N ASN A 151 3.61 -18.68 -2.20
CA ASN A 151 2.15 -18.53 -2.19
C ASN A 151 1.47 -19.88 -1.91
N PRO A 152 0.78 -20.04 -0.77
CA PRO A 152 0.05 -21.27 -0.44
C PRO A 152 -1.32 -21.34 -1.13
N VAL A 153 -1.79 -20.23 -1.72
CA VAL A 153 -3.11 -20.14 -2.36
C VAL A 153 -3.01 -20.55 -3.82
N ASN A 154 -3.90 -21.41 -4.24
CA ASN A 154 -4.04 -21.84 -5.61
C ASN A 154 -5.47 -21.57 -6.08
N TYR A 155 -5.61 -21.17 -7.34
CA TYR A 155 -6.91 -20.91 -7.96
C TYR A 155 -7.20 -22.02 -8.98
N PHE A 156 -8.39 -22.58 -8.89
CA PHE A 156 -8.92 -23.47 -9.93
C PHE A 156 -9.76 -22.60 -10.89
N LEU A 157 -9.36 -22.56 -12.20
CA LEU A 157 -9.97 -21.73 -13.25
C LEU A 157 -10.67 -22.59 -14.28
#